data_3c9aea9e2336cea768cee8eec7cb1057
#
_entry.id   3c9aea9e2336cea768cee8eec7cb1057
#
_cell.length_a   1.000
_cell.length_b   1.000
_cell.length_c   1.000
_cell.angle_alpha   90.00
_cell.angle_beta   90.00
_cell.angle_gamma   90.00
#
_symmetry.space_group_name_H-M   'P 1'
#
loop_
_entity.id
_entity.type
_entity.pdbx_description
1 polymer ?
#
loop_
_entity_poly.entity_id
_entity_poly.type
_entity_poly.pdbx_seq_one_letter_code
_entity_poly.pdbx_strand_id
1 'polypeptide(L)'
;CVEKTFLREACELFSYYFERDEACDNVPDVVEIAKEEIHKEVETFSVVNCKKDEFDSIIEQVNLQLYGHENFKKSFKEQLEAFILLHRIKRKKVFSLLICGKSGVGKTEVGRILQREMYPEESPIKINFGNYSGKGSLWSLIGSPKGYVGSEQGGELTNKIMHSKSKVIVIDELDKADEAIFTFFYEMLEDGQYTDLDGKVVDLDGYIIVFTANLNSTNFKDMIPEPLFSRFDMTYEFQPLSYDDKMKFVSDLADKLLLDYAEYTGEVDTDSIKKLIIEENYQNYDNLRSIKRSVMNCFVRLVGNDSAWKESVNSEKGDSSCH
;
A
#
# COMPACT_ATOMS: atom_id res chain seq x y z
N CYS A 1 1.14 -7.95 -19.04
CA CYS A 1 1.46 -7.30 -20.34
C CYS A 1 2.96 -7.15 -20.54
N VAL A 2 3.73 -6.79 -19.53
CA VAL A 2 5.20 -6.58 -19.63
C VAL A 2 5.93 -7.87 -19.97
N GLU A 3 5.55 -9.01 -19.40
CA GLU A 3 6.16 -10.32 -19.75
C GLU A 3 5.98 -10.72 -21.22
N LYS A 4 4.83 -10.40 -21.84
CA LYS A 4 4.60 -10.69 -23.27
C LYS A 4 5.43 -9.80 -24.19
N THR A 5 5.69 -8.56 -23.79
CA THR A 5 6.52 -7.63 -24.56
C THR A 5 7.98 -8.06 -24.47
N PHE A 6 8.45 -8.43 -23.28
CA PHE A 6 9.82 -8.90 -23.04
C PHE A 6 10.13 -10.22 -23.75
N LEU A 7 9.20 -11.19 -23.72
CA LEU A 7 9.32 -12.44 -24.48
C LEU A 7 9.35 -12.20 -26.00
N ARG A 8 8.62 -11.20 -26.48
CA ARG A 8 8.61 -10.84 -27.90
C ARG A 8 9.92 -10.19 -28.32
N GLU A 9 10.46 -9.26 -27.55
CA GLU A 9 11.76 -8.64 -27.80
C GLU A 9 12.90 -9.64 -27.69
N ALA A 10 12.86 -10.56 -26.71
CA ALA A 10 13.82 -11.66 -26.61
C ALA A 10 13.74 -12.60 -27.82
N CYS A 11 12.54 -12.94 -28.29
CA CYS A 11 12.37 -13.76 -29.52
C CYS A 11 12.83 -13.03 -30.78
N GLU A 12 12.62 -11.72 -30.89
CA GLU A 12 13.10 -10.90 -32.00
C GLU A 12 14.63 -10.79 -31.99
N LEU A 13 15.27 -10.65 -30.82
CA LEU A 13 16.73 -10.71 -30.69
C LEU A 13 17.29 -12.11 -31.07
N PHE A 14 16.66 -13.17 -30.60
CA PHE A 14 17.05 -14.54 -30.95
C PHE A 14 16.91 -14.81 -32.45
N SER A 15 15.83 -14.37 -33.09
CA SER A 15 15.65 -14.50 -34.55
C SER A 15 16.72 -13.73 -35.31
N TYR A 16 17.06 -12.53 -34.87
CA TYR A 16 18.10 -11.71 -35.52
C TYR A 16 19.49 -12.36 -35.50
N TYR A 17 19.82 -13.13 -34.46
CA TYR A 17 21.09 -13.83 -34.33
C TYR A 17 21.09 -15.20 -35.01
N PHE A 18 19.94 -15.85 -35.16
CA PHE A 18 19.83 -17.16 -35.83
C PHE A 18 19.72 -17.08 -37.38
N GLU A 19 19.34 -15.93 -37.95
CA GLU A 19 19.25 -15.72 -39.38
C GLU A 19 20.60 -15.35 -40.06
N ARG A 20 21.67 -15.16 -39.28
CA ARG A 20 23.03 -15.02 -39.77
C ARG A 20 23.77 -16.33 -39.64
N ASP A 21 23.75 -17.07 -40.75
CA ASP A 21 24.50 -18.31 -40.98
C ASP A 21 26.03 -18.02 -41.09
N GLU A 22 26.68 -17.74 -39.96
CA GLU A 22 28.14 -17.76 -39.83
C GLU A 22 28.51 -18.36 -38.47
N ALA A 23 29.37 -19.37 -38.56
CA ALA A 23 29.91 -20.24 -37.53
C ALA A 23 29.94 -19.65 -36.10
N CYS A 24 29.09 -20.14 -35.25
CA CYS A 24 29.05 -19.83 -33.80
C CYS A 24 30.10 -20.63 -33.04
N ASP A 25 31.35 -20.13 -33.00
CA ASP A 25 32.33 -20.64 -32.04
C ASP A 25 32.26 -19.92 -30.65
N ASN A 26 31.34 -18.95 -30.45
CA ASN A 26 31.22 -18.14 -29.22
C ASN A 26 29.82 -18.11 -28.60
N VAL A 27 29.11 -19.23 -28.60
CA VAL A 27 27.82 -19.38 -27.87
C VAL A 27 27.92 -19.12 -26.34
N PRO A 28 29.05 -19.43 -25.65
CA PRO A 28 29.19 -19.12 -24.23
C PRO A 28 29.11 -17.62 -23.90
N ASP A 29 29.74 -16.76 -24.71
CA ASP A 29 29.82 -15.31 -24.42
C ASP A 29 28.47 -14.60 -24.61
N VAL A 30 27.68 -15.02 -25.59
CA VAL A 30 26.35 -14.43 -25.82
C VAL A 30 25.34 -14.84 -24.74
N VAL A 31 25.47 -16.07 -24.23
CA VAL A 31 24.64 -16.55 -23.09
C VAL A 31 25.07 -15.90 -21.77
N GLU A 32 26.35 -15.58 -21.61
CA GLU A 32 26.89 -14.89 -20.45
C GLU A 32 26.52 -13.40 -20.46
N ILE A 33 26.61 -12.74 -21.62
CA ILE A 33 26.12 -11.35 -21.82
C ILE A 33 24.60 -11.27 -21.64
N ALA A 34 23.84 -12.21 -22.19
CA ALA A 34 22.39 -12.28 -21.97
C ALA A 34 22.03 -12.59 -20.50
N LYS A 35 22.85 -13.38 -19.81
CA LYS A 35 22.70 -13.58 -18.35
C LYS A 35 23.11 -12.34 -17.55
N GLU A 36 24.11 -11.59 -17.96
CA GLU A 36 24.50 -10.32 -17.33
C GLU A 36 23.48 -9.20 -17.61
N GLU A 37 22.84 -9.19 -18.79
CA GLU A 37 21.75 -8.26 -19.10
C GLU A 37 20.42 -8.68 -18.45
N ILE A 38 20.15 -9.97 -18.30
CA ILE A 38 19.02 -10.51 -17.52
C ILE A 38 19.26 -10.33 -16.02
N HIS A 39 20.51 -10.28 -15.57
CA HIS A 39 20.91 -9.95 -14.19
C HIS A 39 21.19 -8.47 -13.96
N LYS A 40 21.00 -7.59 -14.92
CA LYS A 40 20.57 -6.23 -14.59
C LYS A 40 19.15 -6.37 -14.05
N GLU A 41 19.05 -6.81 -12.79
CA GLU A 41 17.91 -6.59 -11.96
C GLU A 41 17.48 -5.15 -12.24
N VAL A 42 16.29 -4.97 -12.79
CA VAL A 42 15.62 -3.67 -12.76
C VAL A 42 15.66 -3.32 -11.29
N GLU A 43 16.58 -2.41 -10.91
CA GLU A 43 16.75 -2.03 -9.50
C GLU A 43 15.38 -1.58 -9.03
N THR A 44 14.72 -2.48 -8.29
CA THR A 44 13.42 -2.18 -7.72
C THR A 44 13.63 -1.02 -6.77
N PHE A 45 12.81 0.01 -6.90
CA PHE A 45 12.86 1.15 -6.01
C PHE A 45 12.95 0.68 -4.55
N SER A 46 13.82 1.29 -3.78
CA SER A 46 13.90 1.08 -2.35
C SER A 46 14.22 2.41 -1.67
N VAL A 47 13.46 2.73 -0.63
CA VAL A 47 13.67 3.99 0.11
C VAL A 47 15.08 4.14 0.65
N VAL A 48 15.76 3.04 0.96
CA VAL A 48 17.14 3.05 1.49
C VAL A 48 18.20 3.44 0.45
N ASN A 49 17.86 3.28 -0.84
CA ASN A 49 18.72 3.61 -1.97
C ASN A 49 18.26 4.85 -2.74
N CYS A 50 17.11 5.43 -2.38
CA CYS A 50 16.56 6.58 -3.08
C CYS A 50 17.45 7.82 -2.98
N LYS A 51 17.34 8.69 -3.97
CA LYS A 51 17.97 10.01 -3.96
C LYS A 51 17.21 10.97 -3.04
N LYS A 52 17.85 12.07 -2.67
CA LYS A 52 17.20 13.05 -1.79
C LYS A 52 15.91 13.63 -2.37
N ASP A 53 15.90 13.92 -3.66
CA ASP A 53 14.74 14.49 -4.34
C ASP A 53 13.55 13.51 -4.37
N GLU A 54 13.82 12.20 -4.56
CA GLU A 54 12.81 11.14 -4.51
C GLU A 54 12.25 10.98 -3.08
N PHE A 55 13.13 11.02 -2.08
CA PHE A 55 12.72 11.01 -0.68
C PHE A 55 11.83 12.20 -0.34
N ASP A 56 12.27 13.42 -0.69
CA ASP A 56 11.50 14.64 -0.40
C ASP A 56 10.14 14.63 -1.13
N SER A 57 10.07 14.10 -2.35
CA SER A 57 8.81 13.90 -3.08
C SER A 57 7.86 12.94 -2.35
N ILE A 58 8.35 11.80 -1.86
CA ILE A 58 7.54 10.85 -1.07
C ILE A 58 6.98 11.53 0.18
N ILE A 59 7.82 12.27 0.90
CA ILE A 59 7.40 12.99 2.12
C ILE A 59 6.37 14.07 1.78
N GLU A 60 6.55 14.78 0.68
CA GLU A 60 5.58 15.78 0.21
C GLU A 60 4.22 15.12 -0.08
N GLN A 61 4.20 13.98 -0.76
CA GLN A 61 2.97 13.25 -1.03
C GLN A 61 2.29 12.76 0.27
N VAL A 62 3.05 12.28 1.25
CA VAL A 62 2.50 11.97 2.57
C VAL A 62 1.88 13.21 3.22
N ASN A 63 2.54 14.38 3.14
CA ASN A 63 2.03 15.63 3.70
C ASN A 63 0.75 16.11 3.00
N LEU A 64 0.65 15.94 1.69
CA LEU A 64 -0.50 16.37 0.89
C LEU A 64 -1.73 15.46 1.08
N GLN A 65 -1.51 14.16 1.12
CA GLN A 65 -2.59 13.17 1.06
C GLN A 65 -3.08 12.72 2.45
N LEU A 66 -2.26 12.88 3.50
CA LEU A 66 -2.66 12.62 4.87
C LEU A 66 -3.22 13.89 5.51
N TYR A 67 -4.50 13.90 5.83
CA TYR A 67 -5.16 15.05 6.45
C TYR A 67 -4.84 15.14 7.94
N GLY A 68 -4.48 16.34 8.41
CA GLY A 68 -4.08 16.60 9.80
C GLY A 68 -2.79 15.87 10.20
N HIS A 69 -2.66 15.57 11.49
CA HIS A 69 -1.55 14.82 12.06
C HIS A 69 -0.15 15.43 11.82
N GLU A 70 -0.02 16.75 11.87
CA GLU A 70 1.22 17.47 11.51
C GLU A 70 2.44 17.04 12.34
N ASN A 71 2.25 16.76 13.63
CA ASN A 71 3.33 16.25 14.49
C ASN A 71 3.79 14.84 14.04
N PHE A 72 2.84 14.00 13.60
CA PHE A 72 3.18 12.69 13.04
C PHE A 72 4.02 12.85 11.77
N LYS A 73 3.60 13.69 10.83
CA LYS A 73 4.30 13.92 9.55
C LYS A 73 5.74 14.35 9.76
N LYS A 74 5.95 15.28 10.71
CA LYS A 74 7.30 15.73 11.08
C LYS A 74 8.14 14.60 11.66
N SER A 75 7.63 13.90 12.67
CA SER A 75 8.34 12.79 13.31
C SER A 75 8.58 11.63 12.35
N PHE A 76 7.63 11.34 11.45
CA PHE A 76 7.77 10.30 10.44
C PHE A 76 8.92 10.59 9.49
N LYS A 77 9.04 11.83 8.98
CA LYS A 77 10.17 12.25 8.15
C LYS A 77 11.49 12.02 8.86
N GLU A 78 11.61 12.53 10.10
CA GLU A 78 12.85 12.43 10.91
C GLU A 78 13.24 10.96 11.16
N GLN A 79 12.27 10.10 11.52
CA GLN A 79 12.53 8.68 11.79
C GLN A 79 12.88 7.90 10.52
N LEU A 80 12.25 8.21 9.40
CA LEU A 80 12.56 7.56 8.12
C LEU A 80 13.95 7.98 7.60
N GLU A 81 14.34 9.25 7.77
CA GLU A 81 15.72 9.70 7.49
C GLU A 81 16.75 8.98 8.37
N ALA A 82 16.46 8.83 9.67
CA ALA A 82 17.32 8.08 10.59
C ALA A 82 17.44 6.61 10.19
N PHE A 83 16.33 5.97 9.80
CA PHE A 83 16.33 4.59 9.29
C PHE A 83 17.24 4.44 8.06
N ILE A 84 17.10 5.30 7.05
CA ILE A 84 17.93 5.25 5.84
C ILE A 84 19.42 5.35 6.20
N LEU A 85 19.79 6.25 7.12
CA LEU A 85 21.17 6.39 7.58
C LEU A 85 21.67 5.12 8.30
N LEU A 86 20.87 4.57 9.24
CA LEU A 86 21.24 3.37 9.98
C LEU A 86 21.32 2.14 9.07
N HIS A 87 20.46 2.03 8.06
CA HIS A 87 20.51 0.98 7.07
C HIS A 87 21.82 1.04 6.26
N ARG A 88 22.21 2.21 5.77
CA ARG A 88 23.47 2.41 5.01
C ARG A 88 24.71 1.97 5.79
N ILE A 89 24.72 2.11 7.11
CA ILE A 89 25.80 1.62 7.98
C ILE A 89 25.56 0.21 8.52
N LYS A 90 24.59 -0.52 7.94
CA LYS A 90 24.23 -1.94 8.26
C LYS A 90 23.87 -2.16 9.73
N ARG A 91 23.23 -1.19 10.36
CA ARG A 91 22.74 -1.28 11.75
C ARG A 91 21.27 -1.58 11.85
N LYS A 92 20.52 -1.41 10.76
CA LYS A 92 19.07 -1.63 10.73
C LYS A 92 18.62 -2.14 9.37
N LYS A 93 17.81 -3.20 9.33
CA LYS A 93 17.30 -3.80 8.10
C LYS A 93 15.89 -3.32 7.74
N VAL A 94 15.01 -3.16 8.71
CA VAL A 94 13.60 -2.81 8.51
C VAL A 94 13.22 -1.55 9.28
N PHE A 95 12.24 -0.81 8.77
CA PHE A 95 11.58 0.28 9.50
C PHE A 95 10.19 -0.16 9.92
N SER A 96 9.88 -0.06 11.20
CA SER A 96 8.62 -0.49 11.78
C SER A 96 7.88 0.67 12.44
N LEU A 97 6.64 0.90 11.98
CA LEU A 97 5.77 1.97 12.44
C LEU A 97 4.47 1.39 13.00
N LEU A 98 4.14 1.69 14.26
CA LEU A 98 2.86 1.36 14.86
C LEU A 98 1.99 2.61 14.98
N ILE A 99 0.83 2.61 14.32
CA ILE A 99 -0.15 3.69 14.39
C ILE A 99 -1.38 3.20 15.14
N CYS A 100 -1.64 3.81 16.28
CA CYS A 100 -2.81 3.56 17.10
C CYS A 100 -3.88 4.65 16.94
N GLY A 101 -5.06 4.45 17.49
CA GLY A 101 -6.15 5.43 17.46
C GLY A 101 -7.51 4.84 17.09
N LYS A 102 -8.56 5.64 17.17
CA LYS A 102 -9.93 5.24 16.83
C LYS A 102 -10.07 4.82 15.38
N SER A 103 -11.09 4.04 15.06
CA SER A 103 -11.38 3.65 13.66
C SER A 103 -11.73 4.87 12.81
N GLY A 104 -11.22 4.89 11.57
CA GLY A 104 -11.54 5.92 10.58
C GLY A 104 -10.79 7.26 10.70
N VAL A 105 -9.70 7.31 11.48
CA VAL A 105 -8.85 8.52 11.63
C VAL A 105 -7.70 8.59 10.60
N GLY A 106 -7.57 7.61 9.69
CA GLY A 106 -6.53 7.64 8.64
C GLY A 106 -5.33 6.70 8.85
N LYS A 107 -5.30 5.85 9.90
CA LYS A 107 -4.14 4.98 10.21
C LYS A 107 -3.63 4.16 9.04
N THR A 108 -4.51 3.40 8.40
CA THR A 108 -4.18 2.53 7.26
C THR A 108 -3.79 3.33 6.01
N GLU A 109 -4.20 4.60 5.93
CA GLU A 109 -3.92 5.45 4.77
C GLU A 109 -2.44 5.76 4.62
N VAL A 110 -1.69 5.85 5.72
CA VAL A 110 -0.22 6.03 5.67
C VAL A 110 0.44 4.93 4.83
N GLY A 111 0.14 3.67 5.12
CA GLY A 111 0.70 2.55 4.35
C GLY A 111 0.25 2.54 2.89
N ARG A 112 -1.00 2.96 2.61
CA ARG A 112 -1.51 3.08 1.24
C ARG A 112 -0.84 4.18 0.44
N ILE A 113 -0.59 5.34 1.07
CA ILE A 113 0.14 6.44 0.44
C ILE A 113 1.55 5.96 0.10
N LEU A 114 2.29 5.40 1.06
CA LEU A 114 3.63 4.90 0.83
C LEU A 114 3.67 3.85 -0.30
N GLN A 115 2.74 2.89 -0.28
CA GLN A 115 2.65 1.87 -1.34
C GLN A 115 2.42 2.51 -2.71
N ARG A 116 1.47 3.44 -2.83
CA ARG A 116 1.11 4.07 -4.11
C ARG A 116 2.22 4.95 -4.65
N GLU A 117 2.89 5.71 -3.78
CA GLU A 117 3.93 6.66 -4.20
C GLU A 117 5.27 5.96 -4.52
N MET A 118 5.57 4.87 -3.81
CA MET A 118 6.83 4.15 -3.98
C MET A 118 6.73 3.00 -4.99
N TYR A 119 5.54 2.39 -5.11
CA TYR A 119 5.33 1.17 -5.91
C TYR A 119 3.96 1.20 -6.61
N PRO A 120 3.69 2.18 -7.52
CA PRO A 120 2.37 2.38 -8.12
C PRO A 120 1.87 1.19 -8.93
N GLU A 121 2.78 0.44 -9.57
CA GLU A 121 2.46 -0.71 -10.41
C GLU A 121 2.38 -2.05 -9.64
N GLU A 122 2.74 -2.05 -8.35
CA GLU A 122 2.82 -3.27 -7.57
C GLU A 122 1.57 -3.52 -6.73
N SER A 123 1.21 -4.79 -6.59
CA SER A 123 0.14 -5.19 -5.69
C SER A 123 0.51 -4.91 -4.22
N PRO A 124 -0.37 -4.31 -3.42
CA PRO A 124 -0.06 -4.00 -2.04
C PRO A 124 0.08 -5.24 -1.17
N ILE A 125 1.15 -5.31 -0.38
CA ILE A 125 1.35 -6.33 0.64
C ILE A 125 0.57 -5.90 1.89
N LYS A 126 -0.68 -6.34 1.98
CA LYS A 126 -1.56 -6.01 3.10
C LYS A 126 -2.11 -7.26 3.77
N ILE A 127 -1.96 -7.32 5.10
CA ILE A 127 -2.53 -8.35 5.98
C ILE A 127 -3.53 -7.66 6.92
N ASN A 128 -4.70 -8.25 7.13
CA ASN A 128 -5.70 -7.73 8.07
C ASN A 128 -6.06 -8.79 9.09
N PHE A 129 -5.63 -8.60 10.34
CA PHE A 129 -5.91 -9.53 11.43
C PHE A 129 -7.38 -9.59 11.86
N GLY A 130 -8.22 -8.64 11.44
CA GLY A 130 -9.67 -8.77 11.56
C GLY A 130 -10.26 -10.01 10.87
N ASN A 131 -9.55 -10.56 9.87
CA ASN A 131 -9.94 -11.78 9.15
C ASN A 131 -9.36 -13.07 9.74
N TYR A 132 -8.46 -12.98 10.70
CA TYR A 132 -7.77 -14.10 11.32
C TYR A 132 -8.45 -14.41 12.66
N SER A 133 -9.38 -15.35 12.67
CA SER A 133 -10.05 -15.79 13.88
C SER A 133 -9.75 -17.26 14.13
N GLY A 134 -9.03 -17.56 15.22
CA GLY A 134 -8.87 -18.93 15.72
C GLY A 134 -7.45 -19.48 15.78
N LYS A 135 -7.33 -20.69 16.34
CA LYS A 135 -6.07 -21.40 16.45
C LYS A 135 -5.52 -21.74 15.06
N GLY A 136 -4.32 -21.26 14.73
CA GLY A 136 -3.65 -21.51 13.45
C GLY A 136 -3.52 -20.26 12.58
N SER A 137 -3.81 -19.06 13.10
CA SER A 137 -3.60 -17.78 12.41
C SER A 137 -2.15 -17.62 11.90
N LEU A 138 -1.17 -18.06 12.67
CA LEU A 138 0.23 -18.07 12.24
C LEU A 138 0.46 -18.96 11.01
N TRP A 139 -0.18 -20.14 10.92
CA TRP A 139 -0.05 -21.00 9.76
C TRP A 139 -0.66 -20.39 8.50
N SER A 140 -1.77 -19.68 8.66
CA SER A 140 -2.36 -18.93 7.54
C SER A 140 -1.45 -17.80 7.07
N LEU A 141 -0.65 -17.22 7.99
CA LEU A 141 0.24 -16.10 7.69
C LEU A 141 1.53 -16.54 6.98
N ILE A 142 2.22 -17.55 7.50
CA ILE A 142 3.56 -17.98 7.03
C ILE A 142 3.60 -19.40 6.46
N GLY A 143 2.45 -20.05 6.27
CA GLY A 143 2.32 -21.40 5.73
C GLY A 143 1.98 -22.44 6.79
N SER A 144 1.66 -23.66 6.38
CA SER A 144 1.42 -24.82 7.25
C SER A 144 2.61 -25.77 7.21
N PRO A 145 2.92 -26.47 8.30
CA PRO A 145 3.98 -27.48 8.30
C PRO A 145 3.71 -28.58 7.26
N LYS A 146 4.78 -29.14 6.68
CA LYS A 146 4.68 -30.24 5.70
C LYS A 146 3.84 -31.40 6.23
N GLY A 147 2.91 -31.87 5.42
CA GLY A 147 2.01 -32.98 5.77
C GLY A 147 0.65 -32.56 6.34
N TYR A 148 0.40 -31.29 6.55
CA TYR A 148 -0.92 -30.78 6.90
C TYR A 148 -1.71 -30.35 5.64
N VAL A 149 -3.03 -30.40 5.70
CA VAL A 149 -3.92 -29.97 4.61
C VAL A 149 -3.66 -28.48 4.33
N GLY A 150 -3.34 -28.16 3.08
CA GLY A 150 -3.03 -26.79 2.67
C GLY A 150 -1.56 -26.38 2.74
N SER A 151 -0.64 -27.27 3.13
CA SER A 151 0.81 -26.98 3.17
C SER A 151 1.41 -26.56 1.83
N GLU A 152 0.80 -26.98 0.70
CA GLU A 152 1.24 -26.58 -0.66
C GLU A 152 0.86 -25.14 -1.06
N GLN A 153 -0.05 -24.50 -0.32
CA GLN A 153 -0.54 -23.15 -0.67
C GLN A 153 0.37 -22.02 -0.16
N GLY A 154 1.30 -22.35 0.76
CA GLY A 154 2.14 -21.34 1.43
C GLY A 154 1.36 -20.41 2.34
N GLY A 155 2.05 -19.46 2.98
CA GLY A 155 1.44 -18.45 3.84
C GLY A 155 1.04 -17.18 3.09
N GLU A 156 0.00 -16.49 3.55
CA GLU A 156 -0.50 -15.28 2.90
C GLU A 156 0.57 -14.19 2.82
N LEU A 157 1.33 -13.96 3.91
CA LEU A 157 2.40 -12.95 3.95
C LEU A 157 3.54 -13.34 3.01
N THR A 158 4.02 -14.59 3.11
CA THR A 158 5.10 -15.11 2.27
C THR A 158 4.74 -15.01 0.78
N ASN A 159 3.53 -15.44 0.41
CA ASN A 159 3.06 -15.37 -0.97
C ASN A 159 2.99 -13.93 -1.50
N LYS A 160 2.45 -13.00 -0.71
CA LYS A 160 2.37 -11.59 -1.12
C LYS A 160 3.74 -10.95 -1.30
N ILE A 161 4.69 -11.23 -0.41
CA ILE A 161 6.07 -10.75 -0.52
C ILE A 161 6.73 -11.31 -1.78
N MET A 162 6.54 -12.60 -2.07
CA MET A 162 7.16 -13.24 -3.23
C MET A 162 6.58 -12.79 -4.58
N HIS A 163 5.33 -12.35 -4.61
CA HIS A 163 4.64 -11.93 -5.85
C HIS A 163 4.56 -10.41 -6.02
N SER A 164 5.23 -9.64 -5.16
CA SER A 164 5.28 -8.18 -5.27
C SER A 164 6.71 -7.69 -5.06
N LYS A 165 7.11 -6.71 -5.85
CA LYS A 165 8.39 -5.99 -5.67
C LYS A 165 8.28 -4.87 -4.63
N SER A 166 7.09 -4.65 -4.08
CA SER A 166 6.89 -3.65 -3.03
C SER A 166 7.68 -4.00 -1.78
N LYS A 167 8.33 -3.00 -1.20
CA LYS A 167 8.96 -3.09 0.12
C LYS A 167 8.14 -2.39 1.21
N VAL A 168 6.84 -2.19 0.97
CA VAL A 168 5.89 -1.65 1.95
C VAL A 168 4.91 -2.75 2.35
N ILE A 169 4.90 -3.10 3.64
CA ILE A 169 3.96 -4.06 4.22
C ILE A 169 2.99 -3.30 5.14
N VAL A 170 1.69 -3.56 5.00
CA VAL A 170 0.65 -3.00 5.87
C VAL A 170 0.01 -4.12 6.69
N ILE A 171 0.19 -4.08 7.99
CA ILE A 171 -0.43 -4.97 8.96
C ILE A 171 -1.57 -4.23 9.66
N ASP A 172 -2.79 -4.54 9.26
CA ASP A 172 -4.00 -3.84 9.73
C ASP A 172 -4.65 -4.62 10.89
N GLU A 173 -5.15 -3.90 11.90
CA GLU A 173 -5.83 -4.43 13.08
C GLU A 173 -4.97 -5.41 13.92
N LEU A 174 -3.71 -5.03 14.23
CA LEU A 174 -2.79 -5.82 15.05
C LEU A 174 -3.40 -6.19 16.42
N ASP A 175 -4.30 -5.36 16.96
CA ASP A 175 -5.03 -5.61 18.21
C ASP A 175 -5.94 -6.85 18.17
N LYS A 176 -6.15 -7.46 17.01
CA LYS A 176 -6.91 -8.71 16.84
C LYS A 176 -6.02 -9.94 16.76
N ALA A 177 -4.69 -9.75 16.71
CA ALA A 177 -3.73 -10.84 16.61
C ALA A 177 -3.66 -11.68 17.90
N ASP A 178 -3.27 -12.93 17.77
CA ASP A 178 -3.00 -13.81 18.91
C ASP A 178 -1.53 -13.75 19.35
N GLU A 179 -1.22 -14.41 20.48
CA GLU A 179 0.12 -14.41 21.08
C GLU A 179 1.19 -14.99 20.15
N ALA A 180 0.85 -15.99 19.34
CA ALA A 180 1.79 -16.59 18.39
C ALA A 180 2.19 -15.58 17.28
N ILE A 181 1.25 -14.76 16.83
CA ILE A 181 1.49 -13.67 15.88
C ILE A 181 2.36 -12.57 16.51
N PHE A 182 2.12 -12.19 17.75
CA PHE A 182 2.97 -11.21 18.43
C PHE A 182 4.42 -11.69 18.57
N THR A 183 4.60 -12.97 18.92
CA THR A 183 5.93 -13.59 19.00
C THR A 183 6.62 -13.61 17.64
N PHE A 184 5.89 -13.99 16.59
CA PHE A 184 6.40 -13.97 15.22
C PHE A 184 6.85 -12.57 14.79
N PHE A 185 6.05 -11.53 15.02
CA PHE A 185 6.46 -10.17 14.67
C PHE A 185 7.61 -9.66 15.52
N TYR A 186 7.69 -10.04 16.78
CA TYR A 186 8.84 -9.71 17.61
C TYR A 186 10.14 -10.24 16.99
N GLU A 187 10.20 -11.51 16.63
CA GLU A 187 11.37 -12.14 16.00
C GLU A 187 11.67 -11.53 14.63
N MET A 188 10.64 -11.33 13.81
CA MET A 188 10.76 -10.74 12.47
C MET A 188 11.33 -9.31 12.51
N LEU A 189 10.91 -8.48 13.46
CA LEU A 189 11.42 -7.10 13.60
C LEU A 189 12.82 -7.07 14.20
N GLU A 190 13.18 -8.02 15.07
CA GLU A 190 14.53 -8.12 15.65
C GLU A 190 15.56 -8.49 14.58
N ASP A 191 15.28 -9.51 13.77
CA ASP A 191 16.23 -10.08 12.82
C ASP A 191 16.15 -9.42 11.43
N GLY A 192 15.05 -8.72 11.13
CA GLY A 192 14.76 -8.17 9.80
C GLY A 192 14.56 -9.25 8.75
N GLN A 193 14.16 -10.45 9.19
CA GLN A 193 13.86 -11.61 8.35
C GLN A 193 13.00 -12.61 9.14
N TYR A 194 12.41 -13.57 8.44
CA TYR A 194 11.76 -14.71 9.09
C TYR A 194 11.93 -15.98 8.26
N THR A 195 11.72 -17.12 8.88
CA THR A 195 11.68 -18.41 8.19
C THR A 195 10.24 -18.87 8.11
N ASP A 196 9.75 -19.16 6.90
CA ASP A 196 8.43 -19.74 6.73
C ASP A 196 8.42 -21.23 7.17
N LEU A 197 7.22 -21.82 7.22
CA LEU A 197 7.10 -23.20 7.70
C LEU A 197 7.57 -24.27 6.70
N ASP A 198 7.94 -23.86 5.48
CA ASP A 198 8.67 -24.69 4.51
C ASP A 198 10.19 -24.64 4.69
N GLY A 199 10.67 -23.80 5.60
CA GLY A 199 12.09 -23.59 5.89
C GLY A 199 12.77 -22.57 4.99
N LYS A 200 12.00 -21.78 4.23
CA LYS A 200 12.53 -20.72 3.38
C LYS A 200 12.72 -19.45 4.19
N VAL A 201 13.91 -18.87 4.13
CA VAL A 201 14.22 -17.57 4.74
C VAL A 201 13.69 -16.46 3.84
N VAL A 202 12.91 -15.55 4.41
CA VAL A 202 12.40 -14.33 3.76
C VAL A 202 13.12 -13.15 4.38
N ASP A 203 14.01 -12.53 3.62
CA ASP A 203 14.75 -11.32 4.03
C ASP A 203 13.90 -10.07 3.78
N LEU A 204 13.82 -9.21 4.76
CA LEU A 204 13.04 -7.96 4.73
C LEU A 204 13.94 -6.71 4.64
N ASP A 205 15.13 -6.86 4.10
CA ASP A 205 16.08 -5.76 3.97
C ASP A 205 15.50 -4.57 3.18
N GLY A 206 15.50 -3.39 3.80
CA GLY A 206 14.95 -2.17 3.24
C GLY A 206 13.40 -2.06 3.26
N TYR A 207 12.70 -2.95 3.96
CA TYR A 207 11.24 -2.88 4.08
C TYR A 207 10.77 -1.83 5.08
N ILE A 208 9.62 -1.22 4.77
CA ILE A 208 8.81 -0.38 5.68
C ILE A 208 7.59 -1.19 6.07
N ILE A 209 7.39 -1.41 7.38
CA ILE A 209 6.25 -2.17 7.89
C ILE A 209 5.37 -1.25 8.73
N VAL A 210 4.17 -1.01 8.25
CA VAL A 210 3.17 -0.15 8.90
C VAL A 210 2.14 -1.01 9.60
N PHE A 211 2.17 -1.01 10.92
CA PHE A 211 1.18 -1.67 11.76
C PHE A 211 0.09 -0.67 12.16
N THR A 212 -1.16 -1.11 12.17
CA THR A 212 -2.28 -0.33 12.72
C THR A 212 -2.99 -1.08 13.83
N ALA A 213 -3.49 -0.37 14.84
CA ALA A 213 -4.27 -0.93 15.93
C ALA A 213 -5.39 0.02 16.34
N ASN A 214 -6.54 -0.54 16.77
CA ASN A 214 -7.67 0.24 17.30
C ASN A 214 -7.54 0.43 18.81
N LEU A 215 -6.37 0.90 19.23
CA LEU A 215 -5.98 1.12 20.63
C LEU A 215 -5.80 2.62 20.89
N ASN A 216 -5.86 2.98 22.16
CA ASN A 216 -5.49 4.31 22.64
C ASN A 216 -4.37 4.20 23.69
N SER A 217 -3.81 5.33 24.11
CA SER A 217 -2.69 5.38 25.04
C SER A 217 -2.96 4.71 26.40
N THR A 218 -4.23 4.51 26.77
CA THR A 218 -4.62 3.92 28.05
C THR A 218 -4.66 2.39 28.05
N ASN A 219 -4.99 1.76 26.92
CA ASN A 219 -5.11 0.28 26.80
C ASN A 219 -4.01 -0.38 25.95
N PHE A 220 -3.09 0.41 25.49
CA PHE A 220 -2.02 0.02 24.59
C PHE A 220 -1.07 -1.05 25.19
N LYS A 221 -0.65 -0.83 26.47
CA LYS A 221 0.26 -1.75 27.16
C LYS A 221 -0.39 -3.07 27.55
N ASP A 222 -1.71 -3.11 27.62
CA ASP A 222 -2.45 -4.31 28.02
C ASP A 222 -2.68 -5.26 26.84
N MET A 223 -2.63 -4.73 25.61
CA MET A 223 -2.99 -5.47 24.40
C MET A 223 -1.81 -5.89 23.54
N ILE A 224 -0.72 -5.13 23.54
CA ILE A 224 0.50 -5.46 22.79
C ILE A 224 1.61 -5.81 23.80
N PRO A 225 2.18 -7.02 23.73
CA PRO A 225 3.26 -7.42 24.63
C PRO A 225 4.45 -6.47 24.58
N GLU A 226 4.99 -6.12 25.75
CA GLU A 226 6.15 -5.22 25.89
C GLU A 226 7.34 -5.59 24.99
N PRO A 227 7.70 -6.88 24.82
CA PRO A 227 8.78 -7.28 23.91
C PRO A 227 8.56 -6.80 22.48
N LEU A 228 7.37 -6.99 21.92
CA LEU A 228 7.03 -6.53 20.57
C LEU A 228 6.95 -4.99 20.54
N PHE A 229 6.34 -4.39 21.57
CA PHE A 229 6.21 -2.95 21.64
C PHE A 229 7.54 -2.22 21.56
N SER A 230 8.56 -2.71 22.25
CA SER A 230 9.91 -2.15 22.27
C SER A 230 10.67 -2.27 20.95
N ARG A 231 10.13 -3.03 19.97
CA ARG A 231 10.75 -3.23 18.64
C ARG A 231 10.26 -2.26 17.58
N PHE A 232 9.18 -1.54 17.85
CA PHE A 232 8.72 -0.51 16.92
C PHE A 232 9.67 0.69 16.94
N ASP A 233 10.11 1.13 15.75
CA ASP A 233 10.95 2.30 15.59
C ASP A 233 10.20 3.58 15.89
N MET A 234 8.92 3.59 15.52
CA MET A 234 8.03 4.71 15.76
C MET A 234 6.67 4.20 16.20
N THR A 235 6.16 4.77 17.26
CA THR A 235 4.79 4.55 17.71
C THR A 235 4.06 5.88 17.80
N TYR A 236 2.85 5.94 17.24
CA TYR A 236 2.09 7.18 17.22
C TYR A 236 0.60 6.92 17.41
N GLU A 237 -0.08 7.79 18.19
CA GLU A 237 -1.53 7.76 18.36
C GLU A 237 -2.19 8.84 17.51
N PHE A 238 -2.97 8.44 16.51
CA PHE A 238 -3.77 9.33 15.70
C PHE A 238 -5.00 9.80 16.49
N GLN A 239 -5.09 11.10 16.67
CA GLN A 239 -6.25 11.75 17.27
C GLN A 239 -7.34 11.98 16.21
N PRO A 240 -8.61 12.14 16.61
CA PRO A 240 -9.65 12.61 15.70
C PRO A 240 -9.23 13.91 14.99
N LEU A 241 -9.51 14.01 13.71
CA LEU A 241 -9.18 15.19 12.92
C LEU A 241 -9.90 16.44 13.43
N SER A 242 -9.25 17.58 13.29
CA SER A 242 -9.85 18.88 13.54
C SER A 242 -11.03 19.12 12.57
N TYR A 243 -11.87 20.09 12.89
CA TYR A 243 -12.94 20.50 12.00
C TYR A 243 -12.39 20.96 10.65
N ASP A 244 -11.34 21.78 10.65
CA ASP A 244 -10.74 22.34 9.44
C ASP A 244 -10.14 21.24 8.54
N ASP A 245 -9.46 20.23 9.12
CA ASP A 245 -8.94 19.09 8.38
C ASP A 245 -10.06 18.26 7.74
N LYS A 246 -11.17 18.08 8.47
CA LYS A 246 -12.36 17.38 7.94
C LYS A 246 -12.97 18.16 6.77
N MET A 247 -13.09 19.49 6.88
CA MET A 247 -13.65 20.33 5.82
C MET A 247 -12.73 20.36 4.60
N LYS A 248 -11.40 20.40 4.80
CA LYS A 248 -10.45 20.24 3.72
C LYS A 248 -10.65 18.91 3.00
N PHE A 249 -10.78 17.81 3.76
CA PHE A 249 -11.06 16.47 3.18
C PHE A 249 -12.37 16.46 2.36
N VAL A 250 -13.45 17.10 2.85
CA VAL A 250 -14.71 17.21 2.12
C VAL A 250 -14.51 17.97 0.81
N SER A 251 -13.82 19.11 0.85
CA SER A 251 -13.55 19.95 -0.34
C SER A 251 -12.74 19.17 -1.37
N ASP A 252 -11.62 18.59 -0.97
CA ASP A 252 -10.72 17.86 -1.88
C ASP A 252 -11.40 16.62 -2.48
N LEU A 253 -12.23 15.93 -1.69
CA LEU A 253 -13.01 14.77 -2.18
C LEU A 253 -14.09 15.23 -3.17
N ALA A 254 -14.75 16.36 -2.93
CA ALA A 254 -15.73 16.92 -3.85
C ALA A 254 -15.07 17.32 -5.16
N ASP A 255 -13.91 18.01 -5.12
CA ASP A 255 -13.16 18.38 -6.31
C ASP A 255 -12.80 17.17 -7.17
N LYS A 256 -12.29 16.12 -6.53
CA LYS A 256 -11.94 14.88 -7.23
C LYS A 256 -13.16 14.23 -7.89
N LEU A 257 -14.28 14.09 -7.18
CA LEU A 257 -15.50 13.49 -7.72
C LEU A 257 -16.06 14.32 -8.89
N LEU A 258 -16.00 15.65 -8.81
CA LEU A 258 -16.48 16.54 -9.86
C LEU A 258 -15.57 16.49 -11.07
N LEU A 259 -14.25 16.41 -10.89
CA LEU A 259 -13.30 16.24 -11.98
C LEU A 259 -13.54 14.92 -12.72
N ASP A 260 -13.59 13.79 -11.98
CA ASP A 260 -13.85 12.46 -12.54
C ASP A 260 -15.20 12.45 -13.31
N TYR A 261 -16.22 13.16 -12.80
CA TYR A 261 -17.53 13.27 -13.43
C TYR A 261 -17.53 14.16 -14.69
N ALA A 262 -16.81 15.28 -14.66
CA ALA A 262 -16.69 16.17 -15.81
C ALA A 262 -15.94 15.49 -16.98
N GLU A 263 -14.94 14.66 -16.68
CA GLU A 263 -14.27 13.82 -17.70
C GLU A 263 -15.24 12.82 -18.36
N TYR A 264 -16.22 12.30 -17.59
CA TYR A 264 -17.19 11.33 -18.08
C TYR A 264 -18.34 11.99 -18.88
N THR A 265 -18.84 13.17 -18.46
CA THR A 265 -20.07 13.76 -19.01
C THR A 265 -19.86 15.03 -19.84
N GLY A 266 -18.67 15.64 -19.80
CA GLY A 266 -18.40 16.94 -20.40
C GLY A 266 -18.65 18.11 -19.43
N GLU A 267 -19.20 19.24 -19.90
CA GLU A 267 -19.41 20.45 -19.08
C GLU A 267 -20.45 20.21 -17.96
N VAL A 268 -20.04 20.48 -16.72
CA VAL A 268 -20.87 20.44 -15.51
C VAL A 268 -20.65 21.71 -14.70
N ASP A 269 -21.70 22.23 -14.07
CA ASP A 269 -21.58 23.33 -13.08
C ASP A 269 -20.95 22.78 -11.78
N THR A 270 -19.63 22.60 -11.82
CA THR A 270 -18.84 22.04 -10.71
C THR A 270 -18.89 22.90 -9.46
N ASP A 271 -18.93 24.24 -9.61
CA ASP A 271 -18.87 25.18 -8.49
C ASP A 271 -20.14 25.15 -7.64
N SER A 272 -21.31 25.15 -8.28
CA SER A 272 -22.58 25.05 -7.58
C SER A 272 -22.75 23.72 -6.85
N ILE A 273 -22.37 22.61 -7.50
CA ILE A 273 -22.46 21.26 -6.89
C ILE A 273 -21.48 21.15 -5.72
N LYS A 274 -20.24 21.63 -5.87
CA LYS A 274 -19.24 21.65 -4.79
C LYS A 274 -19.75 22.39 -3.57
N LYS A 275 -20.31 23.60 -3.78
CA LYS A 275 -20.87 24.41 -2.69
C LYS A 275 -21.96 23.67 -1.92
N LEU A 276 -22.89 23.02 -2.60
CA LEU A 276 -23.94 22.22 -1.99
C LEU A 276 -23.38 21.03 -1.21
N ILE A 277 -22.37 20.32 -1.76
CA ILE A 277 -21.71 19.20 -1.05
C ILE A 277 -21.07 19.69 0.25
N ILE A 278 -20.39 20.85 0.22
CA ILE A 278 -19.75 21.41 1.39
C ILE A 278 -20.81 21.84 2.43
N GLU A 279 -21.87 22.55 2.03
CA GLU A 279 -22.94 22.99 2.91
C GLU A 279 -23.67 21.83 3.60
N GLU A 280 -23.97 20.74 2.89
CA GLU A 280 -24.64 19.58 3.46
C GLU A 280 -23.73 18.75 4.37
N ASN A 281 -22.42 18.76 4.15
CA ASN A 281 -21.45 18.01 4.95
C ASN A 281 -20.79 18.86 6.04
N TYR A 282 -21.36 20.03 6.36
CA TYR A 282 -20.91 20.92 7.44
C TYR A 282 -21.15 20.35 8.85
N GLN A 283 -21.86 19.22 8.97
CA GLN A 283 -22.16 18.61 10.26
C GLN A 283 -20.94 17.83 10.81
N ASN A 284 -20.89 17.73 12.14
CA ASN A 284 -19.82 17.03 12.85
C ASN A 284 -19.90 15.52 12.63
N TYR A 285 -19.11 14.98 11.70
CA TYR A 285 -18.92 13.55 11.55
C TYR A 285 -17.74 13.06 12.39
N ASP A 286 -17.90 11.90 13.02
CA ASP A 286 -16.89 11.35 13.92
C ASP A 286 -15.61 10.91 13.21
N ASN A 287 -15.72 10.44 11.95
CA ASN A 287 -14.58 9.85 11.24
C ASN A 287 -14.64 10.04 9.71
N LEU A 288 -13.47 9.96 9.06
CA LEU A 288 -13.33 10.14 7.61
C LEU A 288 -14.15 9.15 6.77
N ARG A 289 -14.39 7.93 7.28
CA ARG A 289 -15.18 6.93 6.55
C ARG A 289 -16.64 7.34 6.45
N SER A 290 -17.20 7.88 7.53
CA SER A 290 -18.57 8.42 7.55
C SER A 290 -18.69 9.64 6.65
N ILE A 291 -17.70 10.55 6.70
CA ILE A 291 -17.65 11.74 5.85
C ILE A 291 -17.61 11.33 4.38
N LYS A 292 -16.70 10.43 4.00
CA LYS A 292 -16.58 9.95 2.61
C LYS A 292 -17.91 9.40 2.10
N ARG A 293 -18.59 8.56 2.90
CA ARG A 293 -19.91 8.01 2.52
C ARG A 293 -20.94 9.13 2.33
N SER A 294 -20.98 10.11 3.22
CA SER A 294 -21.93 11.23 3.13
C SER A 294 -21.68 12.09 1.90
N VAL A 295 -20.43 12.44 1.63
CA VAL A 295 -20.05 13.22 0.42
C VAL A 295 -20.45 12.46 -0.84
N MET A 296 -20.14 11.16 -0.94
CA MET A 296 -20.49 10.35 -2.10
C MET A 296 -22.02 10.25 -2.30
N ASN A 297 -22.79 10.06 -1.22
CA ASN A 297 -24.25 10.01 -1.31
C ASN A 297 -24.84 11.35 -1.73
N CYS A 298 -24.31 12.46 -1.19
CA CYS A 298 -24.71 13.81 -1.58
C CYS A 298 -24.41 14.06 -3.07
N PHE A 299 -23.19 13.75 -3.51
CA PHE A 299 -22.77 13.87 -4.89
C PHE A 299 -23.72 13.09 -5.84
N VAL A 300 -23.94 11.79 -5.58
CA VAL A 300 -24.84 10.96 -6.41
C VAL A 300 -26.24 11.54 -6.48
N ARG A 301 -26.78 12.08 -5.40
CA ARG A 301 -28.10 12.69 -5.37
C ARG A 301 -28.17 13.98 -6.21
N LEU A 302 -27.14 14.83 -6.13
CA LEU A 302 -27.08 16.07 -6.88
C LEU A 302 -26.93 15.81 -8.38
N VAL A 303 -25.98 14.95 -8.74
CA VAL A 303 -25.71 14.57 -10.13
C VAL A 303 -26.82 13.71 -10.73
N GLY A 304 -27.43 12.80 -9.96
CA GLY A 304 -28.53 11.93 -10.43
C GLY A 304 -29.81 12.69 -10.81
N ASN A 305 -29.93 13.98 -10.44
CA ASN A 305 -31.01 14.86 -10.88
C ASN A 305 -30.60 15.68 -12.12
N ASP A 306 -29.35 15.63 -12.55
CA ASP A 306 -28.84 16.33 -13.74
C ASP A 306 -29.35 15.66 -15.03
N SER A 307 -29.72 16.48 -16.03
CA SER A 307 -30.16 16.02 -17.34
C SER A 307 -29.08 15.27 -18.11
N ALA A 308 -27.81 15.68 -17.95
CA ALA A 308 -26.65 15.05 -18.60
C ALA A 308 -26.49 13.56 -18.22
N TRP A 309 -26.69 13.22 -16.96
CA TRP A 309 -26.70 11.83 -16.50
C TRP A 309 -27.80 10.99 -17.17
N LYS A 310 -29.02 11.57 -17.30
CA LYS A 310 -30.15 10.87 -17.90
C LYS A 310 -29.98 10.62 -19.40
N GLU A 311 -29.29 11.52 -20.10
CA GLU A 311 -28.98 11.38 -21.52
C GLU A 311 -27.89 10.34 -21.79
N SER A 312 -26.82 10.30 -20.97
CA SER A 312 -25.72 9.33 -21.12
C SER A 312 -26.20 7.89 -20.92
N VAL A 313 -27.05 7.62 -19.94
CA VAL A 313 -27.64 6.28 -19.69
C VAL A 313 -28.60 5.84 -20.81
N ASN A 314 -29.24 6.79 -21.50
CA ASN A 314 -30.15 6.48 -22.60
C ASN A 314 -29.41 6.24 -23.93
N SER A 315 -28.24 6.85 -24.14
CA SER A 315 -27.41 6.63 -25.35
C SER A 315 -26.78 5.22 -25.36
N GLU A 316 -26.35 4.70 -24.21
CA GLU A 316 -25.83 3.33 -24.12
C GLU A 316 -26.90 2.22 -24.33
N LYS A 317 -28.18 2.52 -24.07
CA LYS A 317 -29.28 1.59 -24.34
C LYS A 317 -29.72 1.58 -25.80
N GLY A 318 -29.34 2.56 -26.60
CA GLY A 318 -29.66 2.65 -28.02
C GLY A 318 -28.84 1.76 -28.93
N ASP A 319 -27.61 1.41 -28.54
CA ASP A 319 -26.70 0.62 -29.38
C ASP A 319 -26.79 -0.90 -29.20
N SER A 320 -27.59 -1.39 -28.26
CA SER A 320 -27.77 -2.84 -28.00
C SER A 320 -29.01 -3.48 -28.68
N SER A 321 -29.69 -2.74 -29.60
CA SER A 321 -30.87 -3.24 -30.29
C SER A 321 -30.73 -3.40 -31.81
N CYS A 322 -29.50 -3.60 -32.31
CA CYS A 322 -29.28 -4.03 -33.69
C CYS A 322 -28.18 -5.09 -33.75
N HIS A 323 -28.54 -6.35 -33.52
CA HIS A 323 -28.17 -7.51 -34.38
C HIS A 323 -28.68 -8.78 -33.72
#